data_d7f567f003d35e64bab06541e3c4aa70
#
_entry.id   d7f567f003d35e64bab06541e3c4aa70
#
_cell.length_a   1.000
_cell.length_b   1.000
_cell.length_c   1.000
_cell.angle_alpha   90.00
_cell.angle_beta   90.00
_cell.angle_gamma   90.00
#
_symmetry.space_group_name_H-M   'P 1'
#
loop_
_entity.id
_entity.type
_entity.pdbx_description
1 polymer ?
#
loop_
_entity_poly.entity_id
_entity_poly.type
_entity_poly.pdbx_seq_one_letter_code
_entity_poly.pdbx_strand_id
1 'polypeptide(L)' 'MERYTPQAKEALSLAVGVAESLNHGYVGTEHLLIGLLQEGTGVAAKVLEENGVEEDKVVELVSQLIAPNPTLQTAD' A
#
# COMPACT_ATOMS: atom_id res chain seq x y z
N MET A 1 -13.41 3.83 12.65
CA MET A 1 -11.98 4.16 12.70
C MET A 1 -11.48 4.44 14.11
N GLU A 2 -12.38 4.55 15.07
CA GLU A 2 -11.98 4.88 16.44
C GLU A 2 -11.14 3.80 17.10
N ARG A 3 -11.29 2.57 16.65
CA ARG A 3 -10.57 1.44 17.24
C ARG A 3 -9.24 1.15 16.56
N TYR A 4 -8.86 1.99 15.62
CA TYR A 4 -7.59 1.81 14.92
C TYR A 4 -6.51 2.57 15.67
N THR A 5 -5.34 1.96 15.76
CA THR A 5 -4.18 2.65 16.31
C THR A 5 -3.75 3.78 15.39
N PRO A 6 -2.99 4.76 15.89
CA PRO A 6 -2.44 5.80 15.02
C PRO A 6 -1.62 5.21 13.86
N GLN A 7 -0.87 4.14 14.13
CA GLN A 7 -0.08 3.48 13.10
C GLN A 7 -0.98 2.89 12.00
N ALA A 8 -2.10 2.27 12.39
CA ALA A 8 -3.03 1.71 11.42
C ALA A 8 -3.67 2.80 10.58
N LYS A 9 -4.04 3.92 11.20
CA LYS A 9 -4.60 5.06 10.46
C LYS A 9 -3.60 5.61 9.45
N GLU A 10 -2.35 5.73 9.86
CA GLU A 10 -1.31 6.21 8.96
C GLU A 10 -1.10 5.25 7.81
N ALA A 11 -1.09 3.94 8.09
CA ALA A 11 -0.92 2.93 7.04
C ALA A 11 -2.06 3.01 6.02
N LEU A 12 -3.30 3.23 6.49
CA LEU A 12 -4.44 3.38 5.58
C LEU A 12 -4.29 4.62 4.70
N SER A 13 -3.85 5.72 5.30
CA SER A 13 -3.61 6.95 4.56
C SER A 13 -2.52 6.75 3.50
N LEU A 14 -1.44 6.10 3.87
CA LEU A 14 -0.35 5.80 2.95
C LEU A 14 -0.80 4.86 1.84
N ALA A 15 -1.68 3.90 2.16
CA ALA A 15 -2.20 2.97 1.16
C ALA A 15 -2.96 3.72 0.07
N VAL A 16 -3.76 4.71 0.45
CA VAL A 16 -4.48 5.53 -0.52
C VAL A 16 -3.48 6.25 -1.43
N GLY A 17 -2.45 6.84 -0.84
CA GLY A 17 -1.41 7.53 -1.62
C GLY A 17 -0.68 6.60 -2.57
N VAL A 18 -0.40 5.37 -2.13
CA VAL A 18 0.25 4.38 -2.99
C VAL A 18 -0.64 4.04 -4.18
N ALA A 19 -1.92 3.77 -3.92
CA ALA A 19 -2.85 3.44 -5.00
C ALA A 19 -2.92 4.58 -6.02
N GLU A 20 -2.95 5.82 -5.54
CA GLU A 20 -2.97 6.97 -6.42
C GLU A 20 -1.67 7.09 -7.22
N SER A 21 -0.54 6.89 -6.57
CA SER A 21 0.76 7.03 -7.25
C SER A 21 0.97 5.94 -8.29
N LEU A 22 0.38 4.77 -8.11
CA LEU A 22 0.44 3.69 -9.08
C LEU A 22 -0.68 3.77 -10.11
N ASN A 23 -1.53 4.78 -10.00
CA ASN A 23 -2.65 5.01 -10.92
C ASN A 23 -3.63 3.84 -10.92
N HIS A 24 -3.85 3.28 -9.74
CA HIS A 24 -4.89 2.27 -9.55
C HIS A 24 -6.18 2.94 -9.11
N GLY A 25 -7.31 2.46 -9.62
CA GLY A 25 -8.60 3.07 -9.35
C GLY A 25 -9.28 2.59 -8.08
N TYR A 26 -8.55 1.91 -7.21
CA TYR A 26 -9.09 1.31 -5.99
C TYR A 26 -7.97 1.17 -4.97
N VAL A 27 -8.35 0.92 -3.70
CA VAL A 27 -7.40 0.61 -2.65
C VAL A 27 -7.62 -0.84 -2.25
N GLY A 28 -6.67 -1.70 -2.59
CA GLY A 28 -6.78 -3.12 -2.29
C GLY A 28 -5.81 -3.55 -1.19
N THR A 29 -5.80 -4.86 -0.93
CA THR A 29 -4.93 -5.40 0.12
C THR A 29 -3.46 -5.21 -0.22
N GLU A 30 -3.11 -5.19 -1.51
CA GLU A 30 -1.73 -4.93 -1.93
C GLU A 30 -1.29 -3.52 -1.54
N HIS A 31 -2.17 -2.54 -1.64
CA HIS A 31 -1.86 -1.18 -1.25
C HIS A 31 -1.75 -1.07 0.27
N LEU A 32 -2.59 -1.81 0.99
CA LEU A 32 -2.52 -1.85 2.45
C LEU A 32 -1.19 -2.43 2.91
N LEU A 33 -0.72 -3.48 2.24
CA LEU A 33 0.57 -4.07 2.56
C LEU A 33 1.69 -3.05 2.41
N ILE A 34 1.70 -2.34 1.29
CA ILE A 34 2.73 -1.31 1.05
C ILE A 34 2.59 -0.20 2.08
N GLY A 35 1.36 0.22 2.39
CA GLY A 35 1.13 1.25 3.41
C GLY A 35 1.67 0.84 4.77
N LEU A 36 1.48 -0.43 5.14
CA LEU A 36 2.02 -0.95 6.39
C LEU A 36 3.54 -0.89 6.41
N LEU A 37 4.17 -1.25 5.30
CA LEU A 37 5.63 -1.22 5.20
C LEU A 37 6.15 0.22 5.25
N GLN A 38 5.48 1.14 4.59
CA GLN A 38 5.89 2.55 4.59
C GLN A 38 5.75 3.18 5.97
N GLU A 39 4.69 2.81 6.68
CA GLU A 39 4.49 3.31 8.04
C GLU A 39 5.63 2.81 8.95
N GLY A 40 5.93 1.53 8.88
CA GLY A 40 7.19 0.96 9.41
C GLY A 40 7.28 0.77 10.90
N THR A 41 6.33 1.25 11.71
CA THR A 41 6.47 1.16 13.17
C THR A 41 5.46 0.25 13.84
N GLY A 42 4.41 -0.15 13.12
CA GLY A 42 3.40 -1.04 13.68
C GLY A 42 3.91 -2.47 13.81
N VAL A 43 3.15 -3.28 14.55
CA VAL A 43 3.53 -4.67 14.76
C VAL A 43 3.59 -5.42 13.43
N ALA A 44 2.61 -5.20 12.54
CA ALA A 44 2.60 -5.88 11.25
C ALA A 44 3.83 -5.53 10.43
N ALA A 45 4.22 -4.25 10.41
CA ALA A 45 5.40 -3.83 9.67
C ALA A 45 6.65 -4.52 10.19
N LYS A 46 6.78 -4.62 11.52
CA LYS A 46 7.94 -5.27 12.11
C LYS A 46 8.00 -6.75 11.80
N VAL A 47 6.86 -7.43 11.82
CA VAL A 47 6.80 -8.84 11.48
C VAL A 47 7.24 -9.04 10.03
N LEU A 48 6.76 -8.20 9.13
CA LEU A 48 7.12 -8.30 7.72
C LEU A 48 8.60 -8.07 7.51
N GLU A 49 9.15 -7.04 8.14
CA GLU A 49 10.57 -6.72 8.01
C GLU A 49 11.45 -7.85 8.54
N GLU A 50 11.07 -8.43 9.68
CA GLU A 50 11.84 -9.52 10.27
C GLU A 50 11.81 -10.76 9.39
N ASN A 51 10.82 -10.88 8.54
CA ASN A 51 10.73 -12.00 7.60
C ASN A 51 11.24 -11.66 6.21
N GLY A 52 11.98 -10.56 6.09
CA GLY A 52 12.67 -10.22 4.86
C GLY A 52 11.82 -9.56 3.79
N VAL A 53 10.65 -9.06 4.15
CA VAL A 53 9.77 -8.37 3.20
C VAL A 53 10.22 -6.93 3.08
N GLU A 54 10.62 -6.52 1.87
CA GLU A 54 11.14 -5.19 1.60
C GLU A 54 10.14 -4.41 0.78
N GLU A 55 9.94 -3.15 1.16
CA GLU A 55 8.92 -2.30 0.54
C GLU A 55 9.12 -2.15 -0.96
N ASP A 56 10.34 -1.84 -1.38
CA ASP A 56 10.62 -1.58 -2.79
C ASP A 56 10.36 -2.80 -3.66
N LYS A 57 10.64 -3.98 -3.14
CA LYS A 57 10.37 -5.21 -3.88
C LYS A 57 8.87 -5.49 -3.98
N VAL A 58 8.13 -5.19 -2.93
CA VAL A 58 6.68 -5.35 -2.97
C VAL A 58 6.07 -4.39 -3.98
N VAL A 59 6.51 -3.12 -3.97
CA VAL A 59 6.02 -2.13 -4.92
C VAL A 59 6.30 -2.59 -6.34
N GLU A 60 7.49 -3.08 -6.59
CA GLU A 60 7.87 -3.56 -7.92
C GLU A 60 6.95 -4.70 -8.39
N LEU A 61 6.71 -5.67 -7.51
CA LEU A 61 5.84 -6.80 -7.84
C LEU A 61 4.42 -6.37 -8.10
N VAL A 62 3.89 -5.47 -7.26
CA VAL A 62 2.54 -4.97 -7.46
C VAL A 62 2.43 -4.25 -8.80
N SER A 63 3.43 -3.45 -9.14
CA SER A 63 3.43 -2.73 -10.40
C SER A 63 3.48 -3.67 -11.61
N GLN A 64 4.13 -4.83 -11.46
CA GLN A 64 4.21 -5.81 -12.53
C GLN A 64 2.93 -6.62 -12.67
N LEU A 65 2.29 -6.94 -11.53
CA LEU A 65 1.13 -7.82 -11.53
C LEU A 65 -0.17 -7.10 -11.83
N ILE A 66 -0.25 -5.81 -11.52
CA ILE A 66 -1.49 -5.04 -11.63
C ILE A 66 -1.22 -3.81 -12.46
N ALA A 67 -1.80 -3.79 -13.65
CA ALA A 67 -1.65 -2.65 -14.55
C ALA A 67 -2.40 -1.44 -14.00
N PRO A 68 -1.95 -0.22 -14.33
CA PRO A 68 -2.71 0.98 -13.98
C PRO A 68 -4.12 0.91 -14.56
N ASN A 69 -5.07 1.56 -13.89
CA ASN A 69 -6.46 1.53 -14.30
C ASN A 69 -6.63 2.36 -15.57
N PRO A 70 -6.98 1.74 -16.70
CA PRO A 70 -7.09 2.49 -17.96
C PRO A 70 -8.24 3.49 -17.96
N THR A 71 -9.29 3.27 -17.17
CA THR A 71 -10.38 4.24 -17.10
C THR A 71 -9.92 5.58 -16.55
N LEU A 72 -9.00 5.57 -15.62
CA LEU A 72 -8.44 6.81 -15.09
C LEU A 72 -7.58 7.51 -16.12
N GLN A 73 -6.89 6.74 -16.95
CA GLN A 73 -5.98 7.29 -17.95
C GLN A 73 -6.73 7.88 -19.12
N THR A 74 -7.84 7.29 -19.49
CA THR A 74 -8.61 7.77 -20.64
C THR A 74 -9.49 8.96 -20.29
N ALA A 75 -9.79 9.14 -19.03
CA ALA A 75 -10.59 10.25 -18.54
C ALA A 75 -11.96 10.33 -19.22
N ASP A 76 -12.53 9.24 -19.51
CA ASP A 76 -13.84 9.17 -20.18
C ASP A 76 -14.98 9.69 -19.36
#